data_d391879d9df9c0730fac6bb68fb57113
#
_entry.id   d391879d9df9c0730fac6bb68fb57113
#
_cell.length_a   1.000
_cell.length_b   1.000
_cell.length_c   1.000
_cell.angle_alpha   90.00
_cell.angle_beta   90.00
_cell.angle_gamma   90.00
#
_symmetry.space_group_name_H-M   'P 1'
#
loop_
_entity.id
_entity.type
_entity.pdbx_description
1 polymer ?
#
loop_
_entity_poly.entity_id
_entity_poly.type
_entity_poly.pdbx_seq_one_letter_code
_entity_poly.pdbx_strand_id
1 'polypeptide(L)'
;MDSLTPELLAPYLRIESEHSIRAANEFTKEVLDFYILGDEKTGYELPWPILEDKFRLRAGECTLLGGINSSGKSLVLGQMALVAMTQGAKVLSVSLEMSPRSQLIRLWRQSSTSMTPDIDFGLLFNAWCKDKLYFFDKEGSMDMDTLEAGIRYSIDHFGTDLIMVDSLMTISGIKNDDYSAQKDVVCRIADMVRDLECHIILVAHARKSFSIRDKLDRFSIRGAGELTDRVDNVLLVQRTYNDDPDDPDVTFSVSKARHWDMAECDLDLWMDQASMNLLAQNQKAVKLLLDDEDLDA
;
A
#
# COMPACT_ATOMS: atom_id res chain seq x y z
N MET A 1 1.87 -16.17 -19.01
CA MET A 1 0.91 -15.10 -18.73
C MET A 1 0.81 -14.23 -19.96
N ASP A 2 -0.40 -14.03 -20.45
CA ASP A 2 -0.60 -13.20 -21.63
C ASP A 2 -0.39 -11.73 -21.27
N SER A 3 0.20 -10.96 -22.16
CA SER A 3 0.33 -9.52 -21.99
C SER A 3 -1.08 -8.88 -21.96
N LEU A 4 -1.29 -7.93 -21.06
CA LEU A 4 -2.55 -7.16 -21.01
C LEU A 4 -2.71 -6.37 -22.31
N THR A 5 -3.64 -6.80 -23.15
CA THR A 5 -3.98 -6.09 -24.39
C THR A 5 -5.23 -5.21 -24.18
N PRO A 6 -5.44 -4.16 -25.00
CA PRO A 6 -6.66 -3.35 -24.93
C PRO A 6 -7.94 -4.18 -25.05
N GLU A 7 -7.93 -5.24 -25.86
CA GLU A 7 -9.09 -6.12 -26.06
C GLU A 7 -9.38 -6.93 -24.79
N LEU A 8 -8.33 -7.36 -24.07
CA LEU A 8 -8.47 -8.08 -22.81
C LEU A 8 -9.01 -7.20 -21.69
N LEU A 9 -8.65 -5.91 -21.69
CA LEU A 9 -9.12 -4.95 -20.69
C LEU A 9 -10.48 -4.33 -21.03
N ALA A 10 -10.95 -4.40 -22.28
CA ALA A 10 -12.20 -3.77 -22.70
C ALA A 10 -13.43 -4.15 -21.84
N PRO A 11 -13.62 -5.40 -21.39
CA PRO A 11 -14.75 -5.76 -20.51
C PRO A 11 -14.72 -5.10 -19.15
N TYR A 12 -13.54 -4.61 -18.70
CA TYR A 12 -13.34 -4.02 -17.38
C TYR A 12 -13.37 -2.48 -17.40
N LEU A 13 -13.51 -1.88 -18.59
CA LEU A 13 -13.68 -0.44 -18.73
C LEU A 13 -15.12 -0.05 -18.34
N ARG A 14 -15.22 0.72 -17.23
CA ARG A 14 -16.49 1.27 -16.71
C ARG A 14 -17.66 0.29 -16.66
N ILE A 15 -17.71 -0.49 -15.63
CA ILE A 15 -18.97 -1.10 -15.16
C ILE A 15 -19.59 -0.06 -14.21
N GLU A 16 -20.75 0.51 -14.57
CA GLU A 16 -21.53 1.32 -13.64
C GLU A 16 -21.95 0.39 -12.49
N SER A 17 -21.58 0.74 -11.25
CA SER A 17 -22.02 0.01 -10.07
C SER A 17 -23.56 0.17 -9.95
N GLU A 18 -24.28 -0.91 -9.76
CA GLU A 18 -25.71 -0.87 -9.45
C GLU A 18 -25.91 -0.30 -8.04
N HIS A 19 -26.21 0.98 -7.94
CA HIS A 19 -26.57 1.59 -6.68
C HIS A 19 -28.00 1.21 -6.31
N SER A 20 -28.20 0.65 -5.13
CA SER A 20 -29.49 0.27 -4.62
C SER A 20 -29.83 1.02 -3.33
N ILE A 21 -31.10 1.40 -3.19
CA ILE A 21 -31.63 1.86 -1.91
C ILE A 21 -32.06 0.61 -1.14
N ARG A 22 -31.41 0.34 -0.01
CA ARG A 22 -31.63 -0.84 0.82
C ARG A 22 -32.23 -0.46 2.17
N ALA A 23 -33.06 -1.29 2.72
CA ALA A 23 -33.63 -1.08 4.06
C ALA A 23 -32.58 -1.38 5.14
N ALA A 24 -32.61 -0.62 6.24
CA ALA A 24 -31.60 -0.77 7.31
C ALA A 24 -31.50 -2.21 7.88
N ASN A 25 -32.62 -2.95 7.92
CA ASN A 25 -32.64 -4.32 8.43
C ASN A 25 -31.92 -5.33 7.52
N GLU A 26 -31.66 -5.01 6.27
CA GLU A 26 -30.86 -5.86 5.38
C GLU A 26 -29.39 -5.95 5.79
N PHE A 27 -28.90 -4.96 6.55
CA PHE A 27 -27.54 -4.90 7.10
C PHE A 27 -27.42 -5.59 8.47
N THR A 28 -28.50 -6.15 9.02
CA THR A 28 -28.53 -6.71 10.38
C THR A 28 -27.47 -7.80 10.57
N LYS A 29 -27.24 -8.65 9.57
CA LYS A 29 -26.24 -9.71 9.65
C LYS A 29 -24.84 -9.11 9.76
N GLU A 30 -24.49 -8.17 8.92
CA GLU A 30 -23.19 -7.48 8.91
C GLU A 30 -22.91 -6.81 10.28
N VAL A 31 -23.94 -6.15 10.85
CA VAL A 31 -23.85 -5.53 12.17
C VAL A 31 -23.70 -6.56 13.30
N LEU A 32 -24.41 -7.69 13.22
CA LEU A 32 -24.29 -8.76 14.21
C LEU A 32 -22.91 -9.41 14.13
N ASP A 33 -22.41 -9.66 12.93
CA ASP A 33 -21.07 -10.24 12.72
C ASP A 33 -20.02 -9.33 13.33
N PHE A 34 -20.11 -8.00 13.17
CA PHE A 34 -19.26 -7.02 13.81
C PHE A 34 -19.24 -7.15 15.35
N TYR A 35 -20.43 -7.23 15.98
CA TYR A 35 -20.51 -7.32 17.45
C TYR A 35 -20.19 -8.71 18.01
N ILE A 36 -20.36 -9.78 17.26
CA ILE A 36 -20.11 -11.14 17.71
C ILE A 36 -18.67 -11.56 17.43
N LEU A 37 -18.15 -11.24 16.26
CA LEU A 37 -16.81 -11.67 15.82
C LEU A 37 -15.74 -10.64 16.17
N GLY A 38 -16.14 -9.40 16.45
CA GLY A 38 -15.24 -8.25 16.64
C GLY A 38 -14.70 -7.75 15.30
N ASP A 39 -14.67 -6.43 15.12
CA ASP A 39 -14.07 -5.78 13.95
C ASP A 39 -12.52 -5.81 13.99
N GLU A 40 -11.98 -6.15 15.14
CA GLU A 40 -10.54 -6.01 15.46
C GLU A 40 -9.63 -6.89 14.60
N LYS A 41 -10.18 -7.90 13.90
CA LYS A 41 -9.38 -8.87 13.15
C LYS A 41 -9.53 -8.78 11.63
N THR A 42 -10.32 -7.85 11.10
CA THR A 42 -10.44 -7.69 9.66
C THR A 42 -9.29 -6.84 9.09
N GLY A 43 -8.73 -7.28 7.95
CA GLY A 43 -7.63 -6.58 7.28
C GLY A 43 -6.23 -7.03 7.71
N TYR A 44 -5.20 -6.45 7.07
CA TYR A 44 -3.80 -6.82 7.23
C TYR A 44 -3.07 -5.92 8.21
N GLU A 45 -2.31 -6.51 9.10
CA GLU A 45 -1.44 -5.79 10.05
C GLU A 45 -0.28 -5.10 9.36
N LEU A 46 0.22 -4.04 9.99
CA LEU A 46 1.43 -3.37 9.58
C LEU A 46 2.69 -4.05 10.17
N PRO A 47 3.89 -3.79 9.61
CA PRO A 47 5.13 -4.44 10.04
C PRO A 47 5.57 -4.16 11.49
N TRP A 48 4.94 -3.22 12.16
CA TRP A 48 5.39 -2.75 13.46
C TRP A 48 4.42 -3.18 14.58
N PRO A 49 4.89 -4.00 15.54
CA PRO A 49 4.02 -4.56 16.60
C PRO A 49 3.31 -3.52 17.46
N ILE A 50 3.85 -2.30 17.57
CA ILE A 50 3.22 -1.21 18.32
C ILE A 50 1.86 -0.78 17.72
N LEU A 51 1.62 -1.10 16.44
CA LEU A 51 0.36 -0.83 15.73
C LEU A 51 -0.57 -2.05 15.70
N GLU A 52 -0.14 -3.20 16.22
CA GLU A 52 -0.98 -4.39 16.39
C GLU A 52 -2.25 -4.03 17.17
N ASP A 53 -3.39 -4.54 16.71
CA ASP A 53 -4.73 -4.25 17.26
C ASP A 53 -5.15 -2.75 17.23
N LYS A 54 -4.32 -1.86 16.65
CA LYS A 54 -4.62 -0.43 16.57
C LYS A 54 -4.91 0.05 15.15
N PHE A 55 -4.30 -0.58 14.17
CA PHE A 55 -4.46 -0.20 12.76
C PHE A 55 -4.26 -1.40 11.84
N ARG A 56 -5.14 -1.57 10.88
CA ARG A 56 -5.06 -2.59 9.83
C ARG A 56 -5.47 -2.01 8.48
N LEU A 57 -5.00 -2.63 7.41
CA LEU A 57 -5.42 -2.34 6.04
C LEU A 57 -6.68 -3.15 5.74
N ARG A 58 -7.85 -2.55 5.79
CA ARG A 58 -9.14 -3.22 5.62
C ARG A 58 -9.65 -3.13 4.19
N ALA A 59 -10.38 -4.14 3.75
CA ALA A 59 -11.13 -4.09 2.50
C ALA A 59 -12.13 -2.92 2.51
N GLY A 60 -12.37 -2.32 1.35
CA GLY A 60 -13.26 -1.17 1.20
C GLY A 60 -12.64 0.17 1.66
N GLU A 61 -11.38 0.19 2.09
CA GLU A 61 -10.68 1.40 2.53
C GLU A 61 -9.55 1.81 1.57
N CYS A 62 -9.37 3.13 1.41
CA CYS A 62 -8.27 3.74 0.67
C CYS A 62 -7.30 4.41 1.64
N THR A 63 -6.02 4.06 1.54
CA THR A 63 -4.92 4.66 2.30
C THR A 63 -4.05 5.53 1.41
N LEU A 64 -3.79 6.78 1.84
CA LEU A 64 -2.81 7.66 1.24
C LEU A 64 -1.48 7.56 1.98
N LEU A 65 -0.42 7.11 1.31
CA LEU A 65 0.95 7.08 1.85
C LEU A 65 1.73 8.30 1.36
N GLY A 66 1.89 9.29 2.24
CA GLY A 66 2.54 10.56 1.93
C GLY A 66 3.99 10.64 2.40
N GLY A 67 4.77 11.50 1.73
CA GLY A 67 6.14 11.82 2.16
C GLY A 67 6.94 12.52 1.07
N ILE A 68 8.04 13.13 1.45
CA ILE A 68 8.98 13.76 0.49
C ILE A 68 9.68 12.69 -0.37
N ASN A 69 10.31 13.11 -1.44
CA ASN A 69 11.13 12.20 -2.25
C ASN A 69 12.26 11.60 -1.39
N SER A 70 12.55 10.32 -1.62
CA SER A 70 13.60 9.58 -0.89
C SER A 70 13.37 9.45 0.62
N SER A 71 12.13 9.61 1.10
CA SER A 71 11.81 9.42 2.52
C SER A 71 11.67 7.97 2.96
N GLY A 72 11.71 7.00 2.05
CA GLY A 72 11.56 5.58 2.38
C GLY A 72 10.18 4.99 2.06
N LYS A 73 9.26 5.72 1.41
CA LYS A 73 7.90 5.23 1.06
C LYS A 73 7.90 3.86 0.39
N SER A 74 8.72 3.68 -0.65
CA SER A 74 8.79 2.40 -1.38
C SER A 74 9.38 1.26 -0.53
N LEU A 75 10.19 1.56 0.50
CA LEU A 75 10.65 0.54 1.47
C LEU A 75 9.51 0.14 2.40
N VAL A 76 8.77 1.12 2.90
CA VAL A 76 7.55 0.90 3.70
C VAL A 76 6.54 0.05 2.93
N LEU A 77 6.26 0.39 1.66
CA LEU A 77 5.37 -0.42 0.82
C LEU A 77 5.84 -1.87 0.69
N GLY A 78 7.14 -2.10 0.45
CA GLY A 78 7.70 -3.44 0.37
C GLY A 78 7.52 -4.25 1.65
N GLN A 79 7.78 -3.63 2.81
CA GLN A 79 7.56 -4.29 4.11
C GLN A 79 6.07 -4.58 4.37
N MET A 80 5.18 -3.63 4.04
CA MET A 80 3.73 -3.82 4.17
C MET A 80 3.24 -4.95 3.26
N ALA A 81 3.73 -5.02 2.01
CA ALA A 81 3.42 -6.11 1.09
C ALA A 81 3.85 -7.46 1.64
N LEU A 82 5.10 -7.58 2.13
CA LEU A 82 5.62 -8.83 2.70
C LEU A 82 4.77 -9.30 3.89
N VAL A 83 4.49 -8.41 4.83
CA VAL A 83 3.69 -8.75 6.03
C VAL A 83 2.25 -9.10 5.66
N ALA A 84 1.63 -8.37 4.73
CA ALA A 84 0.29 -8.69 4.27
C ALA A 84 0.24 -10.06 3.56
N MET A 85 1.24 -10.39 2.71
CA MET A 85 1.32 -11.69 2.06
C MET A 85 1.52 -12.86 3.04
N THR A 86 2.22 -12.67 4.17
CA THR A 86 2.29 -13.70 5.23
C THR A 86 0.95 -13.92 5.93
N GLN A 87 0.05 -12.94 5.87
CA GLN A 87 -1.32 -13.00 6.39
C GLN A 87 -2.34 -13.47 5.35
N GLY A 88 -1.88 -13.84 4.14
CA GLY A 88 -2.72 -14.37 3.08
C GLY A 88 -3.15 -13.37 2.03
N ALA A 89 -2.67 -12.11 2.07
CA ALA A 89 -2.97 -11.13 1.04
C ALA A 89 -2.47 -11.55 -0.34
N LYS A 90 -3.23 -11.19 -1.35
CA LYS A 90 -2.80 -11.21 -2.74
C LYS A 90 -2.58 -9.79 -3.23
N VAL A 91 -1.33 -9.44 -3.44
CA VAL A 91 -0.87 -8.08 -3.69
C VAL A 91 -0.72 -7.79 -5.17
N LEU A 92 -1.31 -6.68 -5.65
CA LEU A 92 -0.97 -6.08 -6.93
C LEU A 92 -0.10 -4.85 -6.70
N SER A 93 1.11 -4.86 -7.23
CA SER A 93 2.00 -3.68 -7.24
C SER A 93 1.94 -2.98 -8.60
N VAL A 94 1.44 -1.75 -8.60
CA VAL A 94 1.42 -0.85 -9.75
C VAL A 94 2.45 0.24 -9.48
N SER A 95 3.70 0.01 -9.90
CA SER A 95 4.75 1.02 -9.78
C SER A 95 5.17 1.48 -11.18
N LEU A 96 4.88 2.74 -11.46
CA LEU A 96 5.25 3.37 -12.74
C LEU A 96 6.64 4.01 -12.69
N GLU A 97 7.27 4.03 -11.50
CA GLU A 97 8.62 4.57 -11.26
C GLU A 97 9.70 3.49 -11.17
N MET A 98 9.32 2.27 -10.77
CA MET A 98 10.26 1.16 -10.56
C MET A 98 9.82 -0.08 -11.31
N SER A 99 10.75 -0.67 -12.07
CA SER A 99 10.51 -1.95 -12.73
C SER A 99 10.24 -3.08 -11.72
N PRO A 100 9.47 -4.13 -12.11
CA PRO A 100 9.23 -5.32 -11.29
C PRO A 100 10.54 -5.95 -10.77
N ARG A 101 11.57 -6.01 -11.62
CA ARG A 101 12.90 -6.50 -11.24
C ARG A 101 13.49 -5.71 -10.06
N SER A 102 13.39 -4.37 -10.11
CA SER A 102 13.96 -3.52 -9.05
C SER A 102 13.19 -3.66 -7.74
N GLN A 103 11.88 -3.87 -7.81
CA GLN A 103 11.04 -4.14 -6.66
C GLN A 103 11.39 -5.51 -6.04
N LEU A 104 11.51 -6.57 -6.84
CA LEU A 104 11.90 -7.91 -6.38
C LEU A 104 13.27 -7.93 -5.70
N ILE A 105 14.28 -7.22 -6.23
CA ILE A 105 15.59 -7.09 -5.58
C ILE A 105 15.47 -6.52 -4.16
N ARG A 106 14.60 -5.53 -3.95
CA ARG A 106 14.35 -4.98 -2.60
C ARG A 106 13.61 -5.96 -1.71
N LEU A 107 12.57 -6.60 -2.21
CA LEU A 107 11.79 -7.60 -1.46
C LEU A 107 12.65 -8.78 -1.04
N TRP A 108 13.58 -9.25 -1.88
CA TRP A 108 14.53 -10.30 -1.52
C TRP A 108 15.42 -9.88 -0.36
N ARG A 109 15.93 -8.64 -0.35
CA ARG A 109 16.72 -8.12 0.77
C ARG A 109 15.89 -8.02 2.04
N GLN A 110 14.69 -7.45 1.94
CA GLN A 110 13.80 -7.28 3.07
C GLN A 110 13.39 -8.61 3.70
N SER A 111 13.06 -9.60 2.88
CA SER A 111 12.61 -10.92 3.33
C SER A 111 13.76 -11.83 3.81
N SER A 112 14.94 -11.76 3.20
CA SER A 112 16.11 -12.55 3.60
C SER A 112 16.87 -11.95 4.79
N THR A 113 16.61 -10.70 5.13
CA THR A 113 17.39 -9.90 6.09
C THR A 113 18.90 -9.81 5.75
N SER A 114 19.25 -9.93 4.48
CA SER A 114 20.61 -9.96 3.99
C SER A 114 20.87 -8.90 2.92
N MET A 115 22.03 -8.26 2.94
CA MET A 115 22.45 -7.35 1.88
C MET A 115 22.64 -8.08 0.55
N THR A 116 23.04 -9.35 0.60
CA THR A 116 23.27 -10.22 -0.55
C THR A 116 22.57 -11.56 -0.34
N PRO A 117 21.25 -11.62 -0.62
CA PRO A 117 20.53 -12.88 -0.55
C PRO A 117 21.18 -13.96 -1.44
N ASP A 118 21.24 -15.18 -0.97
CA ASP A 118 21.70 -16.30 -1.80
C ASP A 118 20.67 -16.67 -2.86
N ILE A 119 21.12 -17.43 -3.86
CA ILE A 119 20.27 -17.80 -5.00
C ILE A 119 19.15 -18.75 -4.56
N ASP A 120 19.45 -19.67 -3.65
CA ASP A 120 18.47 -20.66 -3.18
C ASP A 120 17.33 -19.97 -2.44
N PHE A 121 17.65 -19.00 -1.55
CA PHE A 121 16.62 -18.17 -0.93
C PHE A 121 15.78 -17.43 -1.98
N GLY A 122 16.41 -16.89 -3.00
CA GLY A 122 15.70 -16.18 -4.07
C GLY A 122 14.73 -17.07 -4.85
N LEU A 123 15.10 -18.31 -5.11
CA LEU A 123 14.23 -19.29 -5.77
C LEU A 123 13.04 -19.67 -4.88
N LEU A 124 13.29 -19.94 -3.60
CA LEU A 124 12.25 -20.21 -2.61
C LEU A 124 11.30 -19.01 -2.46
N PHE A 125 11.83 -17.79 -2.38
CA PHE A 125 11.02 -16.59 -2.33
C PHE A 125 10.12 -16.44 -3.55
N ASN A 126 10.63 -16.69 -4.75
CA ASN A 126 9.83 -16.62 -5.96
C ASN A 126 8.73 -17.69 -6.00
N ALA A 127 9.01 -18.90 -5.51
CA ALA A 127 8.00 -19.95 -5.36
C ALA A 127 6.93 -19.52 -4.33
N TRP A 128 7.35 -19.03 -3.17
CA TRP A 128 6.45 -18.57 -2.11
C TRP A 128 5.54 -17.43 -2.53
N CYS A 129 6.03 -16.47 -3.32
CA CYS A 129 5.20 -15.35 -3.78
C CYS A 129 4.38 -15.65 -5.06
N LYS A 130 4.49 -16.87 -5.61
CA LYS A 130 3.58 -17.34 -6.66
C LYS A 130 2.14 -17.26 -6.13
N ASP A 131 1.24 -16.76 -6.96
CA ASP A 131 -0.17 -16.54 -6.61
C ASP A 131 -0.45 -15.57 -5.45
N LYS A 132 0.59 -14.87 -4.93
CA LYS A 132 0.47 -13.84 -3.88
C LYS A 132 0.92 -12.44 -4.35
N LEU A 133 1.86 -12.34 -5.30
CA LEU A 133 2.40 -11.07 -5.76
C LEU A 133 2.34 -10.92 -7.27
N TYR A 134 1.67 -9.87 -7.71
CA TYR A 134 1.50 -9.52 -9.11
C TYR A 134 2.03 -8.12 -9.38
N PHE A 135 2.60 -7.90 -10.55
CA PHE A 135 3.08 -6.60 -10.97
C PHE A 135 2.32 -6.14 -12.21
N PHE A 136 1.88 -4.90 -12.18
CA PHE A 136 1.49 -4.24 -13.42
C PHE A 136 2.77 -3.78 -14.12
N ASP A 137 3.23 -4.56 -15.09
CA ASP A 137 4.52 -4.34 -15.78
C ASP A 137 4.38 -3.25 -16.85
N LYS A 138 4.37 -2.01 -16.39
CA LYS A 138 4.37 -0.81 -17.23
C LYS A 138 5.19 0.29 -16.57
N GLU A 139 6.13 0.85 -17.31
CA GLU A 139 6.88 2.03 -16.88
C GLU A 139 6.32 3.30 -17.48
N GLY A 140 6.53 4.44 -16.80
CA GLY A 140 6.17 5.77 -17.26
C GLY A 140 4.84 6.27 -16.72
N SER A 141 3.87 6.53 -17.59
CA SER A 141 2.55 7.04 -17.19
C SER A 141 1.43 6.13 -17.66
N MET A 142 0.33 6.14 -16.93
CA MET A 142 -0.87 5.36 -17.22
C MET A 142 -2.11 6.24 -17.02
N ASP A 143 -3.09 6.16 -17.91
CA ASP A 143 -4.37 6.82 -17.69
C ASP A 143 -5.21 6.07 -16.64
N MET A 144 -6.16 6.79 -16.04
CA MET A 144 -6.98 6.25 -14.97
C MET A 144 -7.88 5.08 -15.41
N ASP A 145 -8.34 5.09 -16.66
CA ASP A 145 -9.19 4.02 -17.19
C ASP A 145 -8.40 2.71 -17.31
N THR A 146 -7.16 2.78 -17.80
CA THR A 146 -6.25 1.63 -17.87
C THR A 146 -5.89 1.11 -16.48
N LEU A 147 -5.64 2.00 -15.51
CA LEU A 147 -5.36 1.62 -14.13
C LEU A 147 -6.55 0.88 -13.51
N GLU A 148 -7.75 1.45 -13.60
CA GLU A 148 -8.96 0.83 -13.07
C GLU A 148 -9.24 -0.52 -13.72
N ALA A 149 -9.17 -0.61 -15.05
CA ALA A 149 -9.36 -1.86 -15.77
C ALA A 149 -8.34 -2.93 -15.34
N GLY A 150 -7.08 -2.56 -15.15
CA GLY A 150 -6.03 -3.46 -14.66
C GLY A 150 -6.28 -3.95 -13.25
N ILE A 151 -6.75 -3.09 -12.35
CA ILE A 151 -7.11 -3.46 -10.98
C ILE A 151 -8.29 -4.44 -11.00
N ARG A 152 -9.38 -4.12 -11.71
CA ARG A 152 -10.55 -5.00 -11.83
C ARG A 152 -10.18 -6.36 -12.42
N TYR A 153 -9.35 -6.37 -13.47
CA TYR A 153 -8.83 -7.60 -14.07
C TYR A 153 -8.04 -8.44 -13.05
N SER A 154 -7.17 -7.81 -12.25
CA SER A 154 -6.35 -8.53 -11.27
C SER A 154 -7.17 -9.12 -10.13
N ILE A 155 -8.23 -8.43 -9.71
CA ILE A 155 -9.17 -8.94 -8.70
C ILE A 155 -9.94 -10.14 -9.25
N ASP A 156 -10.50 -10.01 -10.45
CA ASP A 156 -11.31 -11.07 -11.07
C ASP A 156 -10.49 -12.34 -11.38
N HIS A 157 -9.26 -12.18 -11.91
CA HIS A 157 -8.47 -13.31 -12.38
C HIS A 157 -7.54 -13.91 -11.33
N PHE A 158 -7.03 -13.08 -10.42
CA PHE A 158 -6.03 -13.51 -9.44
C PHE A 158 -6.54 -13.41 -8.00
N GLY A 159 -7.66 -12.72 -7.79
CA GLY A 159 -8.22 -12.48 -6.46
C GLY A 159 -7.36 -11.53 -5.64
N THR A 160 -6.71 -10.53 -6.28
CA THR A 160 -5.92 -9.53 -5.54
C THR A 160 -6.83 -8.69 -4.65
N ASP A 161 -6.41 -8.44 -3.43
CA ASP A 161 -7.18 -7.73 -2.40
C ASP A 161 -6.44 -6.57 -1.77
N LEU A 162 -5.11 -6.49 -1.97
CA LEU A 162 -4.28 -5.37 -1.59
C LEU A 162 -3.56 -4.80 -2.82
N ILE A 163 -3.90 -3.58 -3.20
CA ILE A 163 -3.35 -2.90 -4.37
C ILE A 163 -2.46 -1.73 -3.91
N MET A 164 -1.25 -1.64 -4.45
CA MET A 164 -0.30 -0.57 -4.15
C MET A 164 -0.01 0.22 -5.42
N VAL A 165 -0.32 1.52 -5.43
CA VAL A 165 -0.12 2.42 -6.58
C VAL A 165 0.96 3.45 -6.25
N ASP A 166 2.14 3.32 -6.85
CA ASP A 166 3.30 4.21 -6.69
C ASP A 166 3.66 4.86 -8.04
N SER A 167 3.26 6.09 -8.30
CA SER A 167 2.61 7.08 -7.46
C SER A 167 1.42 7.76 -8.16
N LEU A 168 0.60 8.52 -7.40
CA LEU A 168 -0.48 9.36 -7.93
C LEU A 168 -0.02 10.26 -9.08
N MET A 169 1.22 10.77 -9.01
CA MET A 169 1.76 11.73 -9.97
C MET A 169 2.12 11.11 -11.33
N THR A 170 2.15 9.81 -11.45
CA THR A 170 2.42 9.07 -12.69
C THR A 170 1.14 8.70 -13.45
N ILE A 171 -0.04 9.00 -12.87
CA ILE A 171 -1.32 8.85 -13.55
C ILE A 171 -1.44 9.98 -14.58
N SER A 172 -1.61 9.62 -15.86
CA SER A 172 -1.69 10.55 -16.98
C SER A 172 -2.86 11.53 -16.84
N GLY A 173 -2.65 12.77 -17.32
CA GLY A 173 -3.65 13.83 -17.21
C GLY A 173 -3.54 14.66 -15.93
N ILE A 174 -2.75 14.21 -14.95
CA ILE A 174 -2.52 14.97 -13.72
C ILE A 174 -1.27 15.84 -13.90
N LYS A 175 -1.44 17.16 -13.93
CA LYS A 175 -0.32 18.09 -13.81
C LYS A 175 -0.01 18.33 -12.34
N ASN A 176 1.25 18.66 -12.06
CA ASN A 176 1.74 18.88 -10.69
C ASN A 176 0.92 19.91 -9.87
N ASP A 177 0.30 20.87 -10.56
CA ASP A 177 -0.45 21.96 -9.94
C ASP A 177 -1.96 21.87 -10.23
N ASP A 178 -2.43 20.76 -10.83
CA ASP A 178 -3.84 20.51 -11.10
C ASP A 178 -4.46 19.70 -9.95
N TYR A 179 -4.79 20.40 -8.88
CA TYR A 179 -5.40 19.81 -7.69
C TYR A 179 -6.79 19.23 -7.97
N SER A 180 -7.52 19.78 -8.96
CA SER A 180 -8.84 19.25 -9.34
C SER A 180 -8.71 17.86 -9.96
N ALA A 181 -7.79 17.69 -10.91
CA ALA A 181 -7.54 16.37 -11.52
C ALA A 181 -7.02 15.34 -10.51
N GLN A 182 -6.17 15.76 -9.56
CA GLN A 182 -5.72 14.90 -8.47
C GLN A 182 -6.89 14.44 -7.60
N LYS A 183 -7.79 15.35 -7.25
CA LYS A 183 -9.00 15.05 -6.47
C LYS A 183 -9.90 14.06 -7.22
N ASP A 184 -10.15 14.28 -8.49
CA ASP A 184 -11.02 13.42 -9.30
C ASP A 184 -10.49 11.97 -9.33
N VAL A 185 -9.17 11.78 -9.49
CA VAL A 185 -8.53 10.48 -9.44
C VAL A 185 -8.68 9.83 -8.07
N VAL A 186 -8.41 10.57 -6.98
CA VAL A 186 -8.54 10.02 -5.63
C VAL A 186 -10.00 9.69 -5.29
N CYS A 187 -10.97 10.52 -5.72
CA CYS A 187 -12.38 10.20 -5.58
C CYS A 187 -12.73 8.91 -6.29
N ARG A 188 -12.30 8.74 -7.54
CA ARG A 188 -12.55 7.55 -8.34
C ARG A 188 -11.91 6.29 -7.72
N ILE A 189 -10.70 6.40 -7.16
CA ILE A 189 -10.06 5.31 -6.43
C ILE A 189 -10.82 4.98 -5.13
N ALA A 190 -11.22 5.99 -4.37
CA ALA A 190 -11.97 5.80 -3.12
C ALA A 190 -13.37 5.21 -3.33
N ASP A 191 -14.00 5.48 -4.46
CA ASP A 191 -15.27 4.84 -4.84
C ASP A 191 -15.01 3.38 -5.26
N MET A 192 -13.96 3.14 -6.05
CA MET A 192 -13.60 1.82 -6.55
C MET A 192 -13.28 0.81 -5.44
N VAL A 193 -12.59 1.22 -4.37
CA VAL A 193 -12.24 0.29 -3.26
C VAL A 193 -13.48 -0.30 -2.58
N ARG A 194 -14.56 0.48 -2.49
CA ARG A 194 -15.83 0.05 -1.88
C ARG A 194 -16.57 -0.93 -2.78
N ASP A 195 -16.60 -0.63 -4.09
CA ASP A 195 -17.24 -1.49 -5.08
C ASP A 195 -16.56 -2.85 -5.23
N LEU A 196 -15.23 -2.88 -5.07
CA LEU A 196 -14.39 -4.06 -5.31
C LEU A 196 -14.00 -4.81 -4.04
N GLU A 197 -14.39 -4.32 -2.87
CA GLU A 197 -14.05 -4.89 -1.55
C GLU A 197 -12.54 -5.19 -1.40
N CYS A 198 -11.68 -4.30 -1.93
CA CYS A 198 -10.23 -4.38 -1.83
C CYS A 198 -9.66 -3.23 -1.01
N HIS A 199 -8.37 -3.29 -0.66
CA HIS A 199 -7.64 -2.17 -0.09
C HIS A 199 -6.70 -1.55 -1.11
N ILE A 200 -6.71 -0.23 -1.26
CA ILE A 200 -5.76 0.47 -2.14
C ILE A 200 -4.88 1.41 -1.33
N ILE A 201 -3.55 1.23 -1.45
CA ILE A 201 -2.56 2.19 -0.96
C ILE A 201 -2.10 3.05 -2.12
N LEU A 202 -2.36 4.36 -2.04
CA LEU A 202 -1.97 5.33 -3.04
C LEU A 202 -0.82 6.18 -2.52
N VAL A 203 0.31 6.17 -3.23
CA VAL A 203 1.49 6.99 -2.87
C VAL A 203 1.33 8.40 -3.37
N ALA A 204 1.55 9.38 -2.49
CA ALA A 204 1.56 10.80 -2.81
C ALA A 204 2.84 11.49 -2.32
N HIS A 205 3.22 12.56 -3.01
CA HIS A 205 4.39 13.34 -2.63
C HIS A 205 4.00 14.57 -1.81
N ALA A 206 4.81 14.89 -0.81
CA ALA A 206 4.67 16.14 -0.06
C ALA A 206 5.02 17.37 -0.92
N ARG A 207 4.54 18.54 -0.52
CA ARG A 207 4.81 19.83 -1.17
C ARG A 207 6.31 20.16 -1.10
N LYS A 208 6.87 20.71 -2.18
CA LYS A 208 8.29 21.14 -2.22
C LYS A 208 8.64 22.31 -1.29
N SER A 209 7.63 23.04 -0.82
CA SER A 209 7.80 24.19 0.09
C SER A 209 8.08 23.78 1.54
N PHE A 210 7.93 22.50 1.88
CA PHE A 210 8.28 22.03 3.22
C PHE A 210 9.80 21.89 3.35
N SER A 211 10.34 22.50 4.40
CA SER A 211 11.70 22.21 4.82
C SER A 211 11.82 20.75 5.25
N ILE A 212 12.92 20.12 4.94
CA ILE A 212 13.23 18.74 5.36
C ILE A 212 13.13 18.56 6.88
N ARG A 213 13.27 19.66 7.63
CA ARG A 213 13.24 19.70 9.11
C ARG A 213 11.86 19.96 9.68
N ASP A 214 10.87 20.37 8.86
CA ASP A 214 9.53 20.62 9.34
C ASP A 214 8.79 19.29 9.51
N LYS A 215 8.06 19.12 10.61
CA LYS A 215 7.25 17.92 10.82
C LYS A 215 6.16 17.86 9.76
N LEU A 216 6.10 16.72 9.03
CA LEU A 216 5.03 16.45 8.09
C LEU A 216 3.72 16.18 8.84
N ASP A 217 2.65 16.77 8.30
CA ASP A 217 1.28 16.46 8.65
C ASP A 217 0.47 16.12 7.40
N ARG A 218 -0.78 15.72 7.56
CA ARG A 218 -1.67 15.41 6.42
C ARG A 218 -1.86 16.59 5.47
N PHE A 219 -1.69 17.83 5.93
CA PHE A 219 -1.80 19.03 5.10
C PHE A 219 -0.52 19.35 4.32
N SER A 220 0.55 18.65 4.63
CA SER A 220 1.84 18.76 3.92
C SER A 220 1.84 18.07 2.55
N ILE A 221 0.88 17.19 2.29
CA ILE A 221 0.72 16.50 1.01
C ILE A 221 0.26 17.50 -0.07
N ARG A 222 0.71 17.33 -1.31
CA ARG A 222 0.23 18.14 -2.44
C ARG A 222 -1.26 17.91 -2.64
N GLY A 223 -2.04 18.97 -2.78
CA GLY A 223 -3.51 18.89 -2.88
C GLY A 223 -4.21 18.50 -1.57
N ALA A 224 -3.53 18.60 -0.43
CA ALA A 224 -3.82 17.96 0.83
C ALA A 224 -5.26 18.05 1.34
N GLY A 225 -5.86 19.24 1.33
CA GLY A 225 -7.20 19.39 1.95
C GLY A 225 -8.24 18.49 1.27
N GLU A 226 -8.22 18.46 -0.04
CA GLU A 226 -9.23 17.72 -0.81
C GLU A 226 -8.91 16.23 -0.96
N LEU A 227 -7.61 15.87 -1.01
CA LEU A 227 -7.18 14.46 -1.13
C LEU A 227 -7.36 13.70 0.18
N THR A 228 -6.90 14.29 1.29
CA THR A 228 -6.95 13.65 2.61
C THR A 228 -8.37 13.53 3.15
N ASP A 229 -9.31 14.37 2.69
CA ASP A 229 -10.71 14.26 3.10
C ASP A 229 -11.41 13.05 2.48
N ARG A 230 -11.00 12.64 1.29
CA ARG A 230 -11.63 11.54 0.54
C ARG A 230 -11.15 10.15 0.95
N VAL A 231 -9.87 10.01 1.26
CA VAL A 231 -9.31 8.72 1.69
C VAL A 231 -9.71 8.39 3.13
N ASP A 232 -9.69 7.12 3.48
CA ASP A 232 -10.04 6.66 4.82
C ASP A 232 -8.86 6.81 5.77
N ASN A 233 -7.65 6.50 5.31
CA ASN A 233 -6.43 6.57 6.10
C ASN A 233 -5.37 7.45 5.46
N VAL A 234 -4.56 8.11 6.28
CA VAL A 234 -3.38 8.88 5.86
C VAL A 234 -2.19 8.44 6.70
N LEU A 235 -1.21 7.85 6.02
CA LEU A 235 0.07 7.45 6.57
C LEU A 235 1.15 8.38 6.03
N LEU A 236 2.11 8.75 6.86
CA LEU A 236 3.21 9.64 6.47
C LEU A 236 4.55 8.98 6.75
N VAL A 237 5.49 9.19 5.84
CA VAL A 237 6.88 8.71 5.96
C VAL A 237 7.79 9.92 5.85
N GLN A 238 8.44 10.27 6.94
CA GLN A 238 9.36 11.39 7.01
C GLN A 238 10.76 10.89 7.39
N ARG A 239 11.75 11.17 6.54
CA ARG A 239 13.14 10.95 6.88
C ARG A 239 13.59 11.98 7.91
N THR A 240 14.25 11.53 8.96
CA THR A 240 14.95 12.36 9.92
C THR A 240 16.39 12.58 9.46
N TYR A 241 16.91 13.78 9.70
CA TYR A 241 18.28 14.17 9.32
C TYR A 241 19.00 14.56 10.60
N ASN A 242 19.39 13.55 11.35
CA ASN A 242 20.14 13.70 12.58
C ASN A 242 21.55 13.19 12.36
N ASP A 243 22.52 13.79 13.07
CA ASP A 243 23.93 13.39 13.01
C ASP A 243 24.26 12.30 14.05
N ASP A 244 23.33 12.00 14.97
CA ASP A 244 23.50 10.97 15.99
C ASP A 244 23.04 9.61 15.46
N PRO A 245 23.88 8.56 15.47
CA PRO A 245 23.50 7.22 15.04
C PRO A 245 22.39 6.57 15.86
N ASP A 246 22.16 7.06 17.09
CA ASP A 246 21.10 6.57 17.97
C ASP A 246 19.73 7.20 17.66
N ASP A 247 19.70 8.26 16.87
CA ASP A 247 18.47 8.90 16.44
C ASP A 247 17.75 8.08 15.34
N PRO A 248 16.42 8.14 15.25
CA PRO A 248 15.68 7.41 14.23
C PRO A 248 15.96 7.93 12.82
N ASP A 249 16.02 7.04 11.84
CA ASP A 249 16.20 7.38 10.42
C ASP A 249 14.92 7.91 9.77
N VAL A 250 13.77 7.45 10.26
CA VAL A 250 12.45 7.73 9.70
C VAL A 250 11.42 7.85 10.82
N THR A 251 10.55 8.84 10.73
CA THR A 251 9.29 8.85 11.49
C THR A 251 8.16 8.39 10.58
N PHE A 252 7.46 7.33 10.97
CA PHE A 252 6.22 6.87 10.36
C PHE A 252 5.04 7.35 11.19
N SER A 253 4.06 8.00 10.56
CA SER A 253 2.91 8.57 11.27
C SER A 253 1.60 8.01 10.74
N VAL A 254 0.71 7.61 11.62
CA VAL A 254 -0.72 7.44 11.31
C VAL A 254 -1.40 8.78 11.59
N SER A 255 -1.61 9.57 10.53
CA SER A 255 -2.12 10.95 10.64
C SER A 255 -3.65 11.05 10.45
N LYS A 256 -4.27 10.00 9.94
CA LYS A 256 -5.72 9.83 9.85
C LYS A 256 -6.06 8.34 9.79
N ALA A 257 -7.06 7.95 10.53
CA ALA A 257 -7.66 6.62 10.47
C ALA A 257 -9.16 6.75 10.73
N ARG A 258 -9.98 6.78 9.65
CA ARG A 258 -11.40 7.14 9.72
C ARG A 258 -12.24 6.18 10.56
N HIS A 259 -11.93 4.89 10.45
CA HIS A 259 -12.74 3.83 11.04
C HIS A 259 -12.07 3.16 12.26
N TRP A 260 -10.99 3.78 12.77
CA TRP A 260 -10.28 3.32 13.94
C TRP A 260 -10.44 4.32 15.08
N ASP A 261 -10.69 3.81 16.26
CA ASP A 261 -10.71 4.63 17.48
C ASP A 261 -9.28 4.81 18.02
N MET A 262 -8.43 5.41 17.19
CA MET A 262 -7.06 5.72 17.58
C MET A 262 -6.74 7.19 17.32
N ALA A 263 -6.01 7.78 18.24
CA ALA A 263 -5.40 9.09 18.03
C ALA A 263 -4.28 9.02 16.98
N GLU A 264 -3.96 10.15 16.35
CA GLU A 264 -2.75 10.29 15.55
C GLU A 264 -1.54 9.77 16.35
N CYS A 265 -0.68 8.96 15.72
CA CYS A 265 0.50 8.46 16.39
C CYS A 265 1.71 8.50 15.47
N ASP A 266 2.86 8.82 16.07
CA ASP A 266 4.16 8.79 15.43
C ASP A 266 4.95 7.58 15.93
N LEU A 267 5.67 6.96 15.02
CA LEU A 267 6.51 5.82 15.27
C LEU A 267 7.91 6.09 14.71
N ASP A 268 8.88 6.12 15.58
CA ASP A 268 10.29 6.25 15.20
C ASP A 268 10.84 4.91 14.73
N LEU A 269 11.52 4.95 13.58
CA LEU A 269 12.02 3.77 12.88
C LEU A 269 13.51 3.93 12.54
N TRP A 270 14.23 2.85 12.70
CA TRP A 270 15.65 2.72 12.36
C TRP A 270 15.81 1.82 11.14
N MET A 271 16.66 2.22 10.21
CA MET A 271 16.90 1.42 9.01
C MET A 271 17.96 0.36 9.26
N ASP A 272 17.57 -0.90 9.20
CA ASP A 272 18.53 -2.00 9.12
C ASP A 272 19.19 -2.02 7.74
N GLN A 273 20.48 -1.69 7.70
CA GLN A 273 21.24 -1.54 6.44
C GLN A 273 21.33 -2.85 5.65
N ALA A 274 21.32 -4.00 6.32
CA ALA A 274 21.42 -5.30 5.66
C ALA A 274 20.15 -5.63 4.90
N SER A 275 19.01 -5.57 5.56
CA SER A 275 17.70 -5.91 4.99
C SER A 275 17.01 -4.76 4.27
N MET A 276 17.38 -3.51 4.55
CA MET A 276 16.63 -2.30 4.18
C MET A 276 15.23 -2.23 4.87
N ASN A 277 15.03 -2.97 5.95
CA ASN A 277 13.82 -2.87 6.75
C ASN A 277 13.87 -1.65 7.67
N LEU A 278 12.73 -1.02 7.85
CA LEU A 278 12.51 0.03 8.84
C LEU A 278 11.92 -0.64 10.09
N LEU A 279 12.65 -0.58 11.19
CA LEU A 279 12.36 -1.32 12.41
C LEU A 279 12.02 -0.35 13.55
N ALA A 280 11.02 -0.69 14.35
CA ALA A 280 10.73 0.02 15.58
C ALA A 280 11.83 -0.24 16.63
N GLN A 281 11.89 0.58 17.67
CA GLN A 281 12.88 0.43 18.74
C GLN A 281 12.81 -0.99 19.33
N ASN A 282 13.99 -1.63 19.46
CA ASN A 282 14.14 -3.02 19.92
C ASN A 282 13.51 -4.11 19.01
N GLN A 283 12.93 -3.75 17.87
CA GLN A 283 12.51 -4.72 16.88
C GLN A 283 13.72 -5.26 16.13
N LYS A 284 13.69 -6.53 15.76
CA LYS A 284 14.70 -7.15 14.90
C LYS A 284 14.11 -7.47 13.55
N ALA A 285 14.91 -7.35 12.50
CA ALA A 285 14.52 -7.86 11.20
C ALA A 285 14.36 -9.39 11.30
N VAL A 286 13.23 -9.88 10.82
CA VAL A 286 12.91 -11.32 10.85
C VAL A 286 13.01 -11.84 9.42
N LYS A 287 13.85 -12.85 9.24
CA LYS A 287 13.94 -13.57 7.96
C LYS A 287 12.63 -14.31 7.73
N LEU A 288 12.09 -14.16 6.52
CA LEU A 288 10.93 -14.93 6.11
C LEU A 288 11.31 -16.43 6.11
N LEU A 289 10.55 -17.24 6.84
CA LEU A 289 10.69 -18.69 6.81
C LEU A 289 10.02 -19.19 5.54
N LEU A 290 10.81 -19.82 4.69
CA LEU A 290 10.39 -20.42 3.42
C LEU A 290 10.75 -21.90 3.50
N ASP A 291 9.80 -22.75 3.24
CA ASP A 291 9.96 -24.21 3.30
C ASP A 291 10.04 -24.79 1.89
N ASP A 292 10.67 -25.98 1.75
CA ASP A 292 10.77 -26.67 0.46
C ASP A 292 9.39 -27.05 -0.12
N GLU A 293 8.35 -27.09 0.72
CA GLU A 293 6.95 -27.28 0.29
C GLU A 293 6.47 -26.13 -0.61
N ASP A 294 7.04 -24.92 -0.48
CA ASP A 294 6.76 -23.78 -1.34
C ASP A 294 7.26 -23.98 -2.79
N LEU A 295 8.17 -24.94 -3.04
CA LEU A 295 8.70 -25.24 -4.38
C LEU A 295 7.78 -26.12 -5.22
N ASP A 296 6.91 -26.90 -4.58
CA ASP A 296 6.05 -27.90 -5.24
C ASP A 296 4.64 -27.34 -5.56
N ALA A 297 4.36 -26.09 -5.19
CA ALA A 297 3.10 -25.39 -5.44
C ALA A 297 3.19 -24.53 -6.72
#